data_1dfd4074ba92d782d7e51c593d24672f
#
_entry.id   1dfd4074ba92d782d7e51c593d24672f
#
_cell.length_a   1.000
_cell.length_b   1.000
_cell.length_c   1.000
_cell.angle_alpha   90.00
_cell.angle_beta   90.00
_cell.angle_gamma   90.00
#
_symmetry.space_group_name_H-M   'P 1'
#
loop_
_entity.id
_entity.type
_entity.pdbx_description
1 polymer ?
#
loop_
_entity_poly.entity_id
_entity_poly.type
_entity_poly.pdbx_seq_one_letter_code
_entity_poly.pdbx_strand_id
1 'polypeptide(L)'
;MTAPALQALFEAKRAGIAFDPEIVTRGLGALDRTRKDDGHVAYSAMEQTTENSAMIPGAVGRMLAVETVRAQAGEGGPEDLQRALDAFFAHWNELLKRKSKTGTHVSPYGVAPYYFFYAHGFAAEAIQELPEEAREANREKLMALLFSIREKDGTWNDRVFPRSRAYGTSIALQILTQPEAVPAARWTEAETP
;
A
#
# COMPACT_ATOMS: atom_id res chain seq x y z
N MET A 1 2.86 8.85 5.24
CA MET A 1 2.29 8.21 6.48
C MET A 1 0.79 8.47 6.65
N THR A 2 0.17 9.32 5.82
CA THR A 2 -1.27 9.68 5.96
C THR A 2 -2.20 8.48 5.75
N ALA A 3 -1.96 7.64 4.73
CA ALA A 3 -2.84 6.51 4.44
C ALA A 3 -2.97 5.50 5.61
N PRO A 4 -1.90 4.96 6.22
CA PRO A 4 -2.06 4.08 7.38
C PRO A 4 -2.71 4.77 8.60
N ALA A 5 -2.51 6.08 8.76
CA ALA A 5 -3.16 6.81 9.84
C ALA A 5 -4.69 6.91 9.64
N LEU A 6 -5.14 7.11 8.40
CA LEU A 6 -6.56 7.09 8.08
C LEU A 6 -7.18 5.71 8.32
N GLN A 7 -6.50 4.62 7.93
CA GLN A 7 -6.97 3.27 8.24
C GLN A 7 -7.13 3.05 9.75
N ALA A 8 -6.18 3.52 10.55
CA ALA A 8 -6.28 3.45 12.01
C ALA A 8 -7.49 4.25 12.55
N LEU A 9 -7.83 5.38 11.94
CA LEU A 9 -9.02 6.15 12.30
C LEU A 9 -10.32 5.44 11.88
N PHE A 10 -10.34 4.77 10.72
CA PHE A 10 -11.50 3.97 10.31
C PHE A 10 -11.73 2.81 11.30
N GLU A 11 -10.66 2.14 11.73
CA GLU A 11 -10.73 1.10 12.77
C GLU A 11 -11.16 1.67 14.12
N ALA A 12 -10.68 2.85 14.51
CA ALA A 12 -11.10 3.53 15.72
C ALA A 12 -12.61 3.83 15.70
N LYS A 13 -13.14 4.32 14.58
CA LYS A 13 -14.59 4.53 14.37
C LYS A 13 -15.34 3.22 14.52
N ARG A 14 -14.92 2.14 13.86
CA ARG A 14 -15.54 0.82 13.97
C ARG A 14 -15.56 0.30 15.42
N ALA A 15 -14.53 0.62 16.19
CA ALA A 15 -14.42 0.27 17.60
C ALA A 15 -15.21 1.21 18.54
N GLY A 16 -15.93 2.21 18.01
CA GLY A 16 -16.69 3.19 18.82
C GLY A 16 -15.83 4.22 19.55
N ILE A 17 -14.56 4.39 19.13
CA ILE A 17 -13.67 5.40 19.71
C ILE A 17 -13.98 6.77 19.07
N ALA A 18 -14.40 7.72 19.90
CA ALA A 18 -14.70 9.08 19.45
C ALA A 18 -13.44 9.85 19.07
N PHE A 19 -13.48 10.55 17.94
CA PHE A 19 -12.48 11.51 17.49
C PHE A 19 -13.15 12.56 16.58
N ASP A 20 -12.44 13.64 16.27
CA ASP A 20 -12.90 14.66 15.33
C ASP A 20 -12.90 14.13 13.89
N PRO A 21 -14.07 13.92 13.23
CA PRO A 21 -14.15 13.41 11.87
C PRO A 21 -13.48 14.31 10.82
N GLU A 22 -13.35 15.60 11.09
CA GLU A 22 -12.62 16.56 10.26
C GLU A 22 -11.17 16.12 9.98
N ILE A 23 -10.56 15.35 10.90
CA ILE A 23 -9.21 14.80 10.70
C ILE A 23 -9.19 13.86 9.48
N VAL A 24 -10.24 13.05 9.29
CA VAL A 24 -10.34 12.16 8.13
C VAL A 24 -10.52 12.96 6.85
N THR A 25 -11.44 13.93 6.83
CA THR A 25 -11.67 14.83 5.68
C THR A 25 -10.38 15.53 5.26
N ARG A 26 -9.65 16.11 6.21
CA ARG A 26 -8.35 16.75 5.93
C ARG A 26 -7.30 15.75 5.44
N GLY A 27 -7.30 14.55 5.98
CA GLY A 27 -6.39 13.48 5.59
C GLY A 27 -6.63 13.00 4.16
N LEU A 28 -7.88 12.73 3.78
CA LEU A 28 -8.29 12.36 2.44
C LEU A 28 -7.92 13.46 1.43
N GLY A 29 -8.28 14.71 1.72
CA GLY A 29 -7.88 15.84 0.88
C GLY A 29 -6.36 16.02 0.77
N ALA A 30 -5.58 15.60 1.77
CA ALA A 30 -4.12 15.58 1.66
C ALA A 30 -3.64 14.48 0.71
N LEU A 31 -4.26 13.30 0.71
CA LEU A 31 -3.96 12.23 -0.23
C LEU A 31 -4.29 12.66 -1.66
N ASP A 32 -5.45 13.27 -1.88
CA ASP A 32 -5.87 13.76 -3.21
C ASP A 32 -4.86 14.72 -3.82
N ARG A 33 -4.34 15.65 -3.04
CA ARG A 33 -3.32 16.58 -3.53
C ARG A 33 -2.02 15.91 -3.97
N THR A 34 -1.75 14.69 -3.54
CA THR A 34 -0.57 13.92 -3.98
C THR A 34 -0.80 13.11 -5.24
N ARG A 35 -2.07 12.87 -5.62
CA ARG A 35 -2.43 12.14 -6.83
C ARG A 35 -2.19 13.00 -8.07
N LYS A 36 -1.78 12.36 -9.15
CA LYS A 36 -1.58 12.96 -10.47
C LYS A 36 -2.49 12.27 -11.49
N ASP A 37 -2.75 12.91 -12.60
CA ASP A 37 -3.68 12.45 -13.64
C ASP A 37 -3.29 11.10 -14.25
N ASP A 38 -2.00 10.78 -14.26
CA ASP A 38 -1.45 9.48 -14.71
C ASP A 38 -1.53 8.36 -13.67
N GLY A 39 -2.11 8.63 -12.50
CA GLY A 39 -2.21 7.71 -11.37
C GLY A 39 -0.97 7.68 -10.46
N HIS A 40 0.10 8.39 -10.82
CA HIS A 40 1.26 8.55 -9.94
C HIS A 40 0.89 9.27 -8.65
N VAL A 41 1.53 8.89 -7.54
CA VAL A 41 1.37 9.52 -6.23
C VAL A 41 2.68 10.15 -5.79
N ALA A 42 2.70 11.46 -5.64
CA ALA A 42 3.85 12.22 -5.16
C ALA A 42 4.23 11.81 -3.73
N TYR A 43 5.50 11.96 -3.37
CA TYR A 43 5.97 11.67 -2.02
C TYR A 43 5.39 12.64 -0.97
N SER A 44 5.17 13.89 -1.37
CA SER A 44 4.63 14.95 -0.53
C SER A 44 3.76 15.89 -1.37
N ALA A 45 2.70 16.43 -0.79
CA ALA A 45 1.86 17.44 -1.45
C ALA A 45 2.59 18.76 -1.72
N MET A 46 3.73 18.98 -1.07
CA MET A 46 4.57 20.18 -1.24
C MET A 46 5.79 19.91 -2.13
N GLU A 47 5.86 18.75 -2.77
CA GLU A 47 7.06 18.31 -3.43
C GLU A 47 7.37 19.11 -4.70
N GLN A 48 8.52 19.77 -4.68
CA GLN A 48 9.28 20.03 -5.89
C GLN A 48 10.06 18.74 -6.19
N THR A 49 9.46 17.84 -6.96
CA THR A 49 10.06 16.55 -7.28
C THR A 49 11.31 16.76 -8.13
N THR A 50 12.39 16.10 -7.74
CA THR A 50 13.42 15.75 -8.73
C THR A 50 12.75 14.83 -9.76
N GLU A 51 12.95 15.08 -11.04
CA GLU A 51 12.27 14.40 -12.17
C GLU A 51 12.11 12.87 -11.99
N ASN A 52 13.06 12.22 -11.33
CA ASN A 52 13.09 10.75 -11.19
C ASN A 52 12.28 10.21 -10.01
N SER A 53 12.03 10.98 -8.95
CA SER A 53 11.17 10.54 -7.84
C SER A 53 9.68 10.66 -8.15
N ALA A 54 9.36 11.33 -9.26
CA ALA A 54 8.02 11.50 -9.80
C ALA A 54 7.56 10.36 -10.72
N MET A 55 8.39 9.33 -10.94
CA MET A 55 8.04 8.25 -11.86
C MET A 55 7.34 7.09 -11.16
N ILE A 56 6.39 6.46 -11.86
CA ILE A 56 5.58 5.36 -11.36
C ILE A 56 6.39 4.25 -10.66
N PRO A 57 7.55 3.77 -11.19
CA PRO A 57 8.31 2.72 -10.50
C PRO A 57 8.72 3.05 -9.06
N GLY A 58 8.94 4.33 -8.76
CA GLY A 58 9.25 4.81 -7.40
C GLY A 58 8.03 5.06 -6.53
N ALA A 59 6.83 5.05 -7.11
CA ALA A 59 5.59 5.42 -6.45
C ALA A 59 4.67 4.23 -6.12
N VAL A 60 4.93 3.02 -6.65
CA VAL A 60 3.96 1.90 -6.62
C VAL A 60 3.44 1.58 -5.22
N GLY A 61 4.26 1.60 -4.18
CA GLY A 61 3.81 1.37 -2.81
C GLY A 61 2.91 2.51 -2.28
N ARG A 62 3.14 3.75 -2.71
CA ARG A 62 2.31 4.90 -2.37
C ARG A 62 0.99 4.89 -3.12
N MET A 63 1.01 4.51 -4.41
CA MET A 63 -0.20 4.33 -5.23
C MET A 63 -1.13 3.32 -4.58
N LEU A 64 -0.63 2.13 -4.25
CA LEU A 64 -1.41 1.11 -3.54
C LEU A 64 -2.00 1.66 -2.23
N ALA A 65 -1.17 2.28 -1.38
CA ALA A 65 -1.64 2.80 -0.09
C ALA A 65 -2.72 3.88 -0.23
N VAL A 66 -2.57 4.79 -1.19
CA VAL A 66 -3.53 5.87 -1.41
C VAL A 66 -4.85 5.34 -1.98
N GLU A 67 -4.78 4.53 -3.05
CA GLU A 67 -5.99 4.04 -3.70
C GLU A 67 -6.76 3.04 -2.82
N THR A 68 -6.07 2.22 -2.01
CA THR A 68 -6.73 1.35 -1.01
C THR A 68 -7.52 2.17 0.01
N VAL A 69 -6.90 3.18 0.61
CA VAL A 69 -7.58 4.00 1.63
C VAL A 69 -8.72 4.81 1.04
N ARG A 70 -8.58 5.31 -0.19
CA ARG A 70 -9.67 6.00 -0.90
C ARG A 70 -10.84 5.07 -1.17
N ALA A 71 -10.59 3.82 -1.57
CA ALA A 71 -11.63 2.82 -1.75
C ALA A 71 -12.35 2.51 -0.42
N GLN A 72 -11.61 2.38 0.68
CA GLN A 72 -12.16 2.19 2.03
C GLN A 72 -12.96 3.41 2.51
N ALA A 73 -12.62 4.59 2.03
CA ALA A 73 -13.38 5.82 2.29
C ALA A 73 -14.62 6.01 1.39
N GLY A 74 -14.79 5.17 0.37
CA GLY A 74 -15.86 5.34 -0.62
C GLY A 74 -15.57 6.40 -1.70
N GLU A 75 -14.32 6.90 -1.78
CA GLU A 75 -13.90 7.94 -2.73
C GLU A 75 -13.09 7.39 -3.92
N GLY A 76 -12.68 6.11 -3.87
CA GLY A 76 -11.93 5.41 -4.90
C GLY A 76 -12.76 4.33 -5.59
N GLY A 77 -12.35 3.97 -6.81
CA GLY A 77 -12.99 2.93 -7.60
C GLY A 77 -12.10 1.74 -7.93
N PRO A 78 -12.69 0.64 -8.43
CA PRO A 78 -11.93 -0.56 -8.78
C PRO A 78 -10.91 -0.33 -9.89
N GLU A 79 -11.14 0.62 -10.78
CA GLU A 79 -10.20 0.97 -11.86
C GLU A 79 -8.90 1.59 -11.32
N ASP A 80 -9.00 2.45 -10.30
CA ASP A 80 -7.83 3.07 -9.66
C ASP A 80 -7.02 2.03 -8.88
N LEU A 81 -7.71 1.13 -8.17
CA LEU A 81 -7.09 -0.01 -7.48
C LEU A 81 -6.37 -0.94 -8.46
N GLN A 82 -7.03 -1.32 -9.57
CA GLN A 82 -6.43 -2.20 -10.56
C GLN A 82 -5.22 -1.54 -11.22
N ARG A 83 -5.29 -0.25 -11.54
CA ARG A 83 -4.15 0.52 -12.08
C ARG A 83 -2.96 0.51 -11.12
N ALA A 84 -3.20 0.69 -9.82
CA ALA A 84 -2.14 0.65 -8.81
C ALA A 84 -1.52 -0.75 -8.67
N LEU A 85 -2.33 -1.81 -8.74
CA LEU A 85 -1.88 -3.20 -8.75
C LEU A 85 -1.07 -3.53 -10.00
N ASP A 86 -1.54 -3.13 -11.18
CA ASP A 86 -0.83 -3.35 -12.45
C ASP A 86 0.53 -2.64 -12.43
N ALA A 87 0.59 -1.41 -11.94
CA ALA A 87 1.86 -0.69 -11.74
C ALA A 87 2.79 -1.42 -10.77
N PHE A 88 2.28 -1.93 -9.65
CA PHE A 88 3.06 -2.72 -8.69
C PHE A 88 3.63 -3.98 -9.34
N PHE A 89 2.84 -4.77 -10.05
CA PHE A 89 3.30 -5.98 -10.72
C PHE A 89 4.31 -5.68 -11.82
N ALA A 90 4.05 -4.66 -12.65
CA ALA A 90 4.95 -4.25 -13.73
C ALA A 90 6.33 -3.77 -13.23
N HIS A 91 6.36 -3.10 -12.10
CA HIS A 91 7.57 -2.47 -11.57
C HIS A 91 8.12 -3.15 -10.30
N TRP A 92 7.61 -4.32 -9.93
CA TRP A 92 8.04 -5.07 -8.74
C TRP A 92 9.55 -5.31 -8.69
N ASN A 93 10.19 -5.53 -9.84
CA ASN A 93 11.63 -5.74 -9.93
C ASN A 93 12.45 -4.52 -9.43
N GLU A 94 11.91 -3.31 -9.53
CA GLU A 94 12.57 -2.11 -9.00
C GLU A 94 12.55 -2.10 -7.46
N LEU A 95 11.46 -2.56 -6.85
CA LEU A 95 11.40 -2.81 -5.41
C LEU A 95 12.38 -3.90 -4.99
N LEU A 96 12.40 -5.03 -5.72
CA LEU A 96 13.29 -6.15 -5.42
C LEU A 96 14.77 -5.77 -5.49
N LYS A 97 15.18 -4.99 -6.49
CA LYS A 97 16.55 -4.45 -6.59
C LYS A 97 16.95 -3.66 -5.35
N ARG A 98 15.99 -2.96 -4.73
CA ARG A 98 16.22 -2.13 -3.55
C ARG A 98 16.17 -2.88 -2.24
N LYS A 99 15.44 -3.99 -2.15
CA LYS A 99 15.32 -4.84 -0.96
C LYS A 99 16.70 -5.18 -0.35
N SER A 100 17.66 -5.53 -1.18
CA SER A 100 19.01 -5.94 -0.76
C SER A 100 20.00 -4.78 -0.58
N LYS A 101 19.56 -3.53 -0.68
CA LYS A 101 20.44 -2.35 -0.59
C LYS A 101 20.25 -1.57 0.69
N THR A 102 21.31 -0.86 1.09
CA THR A 102 21.26 0.17 2.12
C THR A 102 20.89 1.52 1.51
N GLY A 103 20.67 2.51 2.36
CA GLY A 103 20.29 3.86 1.92
C GLY A 103 18.79 4.01 1.67
N THR A 104 18.39 5.23 1.34
CA THR A 104 17.00 5.63 1.09
C THR A 104 16.91 6.31 -0.27
N HIS A 105 15.73 6.42 -0.85
CA HIS A 105 15.40 7.21 -2.05
C HIS A 105 16.50 7.29 -3.12
N VAL A 106 17.04 6.15 -3.55
CA VAL A 106 18.16 6.09 -4.48
C VAL A 106 17.66 6.09 -5.92
N SER A 107 18.37 6.83 -6.76
CA SER A 107 18.22 6.86 -8.22
C SER A 107 18.13 5.44 -8.84
N PRO A 108 17.40 5.25 -9.99
CA PRO A 108 16.77 6.33 -10.75
C PRO A 108 15.39 6.77 -10.23
N TYR A 109 14.65 5.92 -9.52
CA TYR A 109 13.23 6.15 -9.21
C TYR A 109 12.94 6.55 -7.75
N GLY A 110 13.95 6.84 -6.98
CA GLY A 110 13.77 7.18 -5.57
C GLY A 110 13.16 6.06 -4.72
N VAL A 111 13.27 4.80 -5.13
CA VAL A 111 12.72 3.65 -4.40
C VAL A 111 13.51 3.43 -3.13
N ALA A 112 12.84 3.44 -1.98
CA ALA A 112 13.44 3.12 -0.69
C ALA A 112 13.23 1.64 -0.33
N PRO A 113 14.23 0.97 0.28
CA PRO A 113 14.13 -0.44 0.66
C PRO A 113 12.96 -0.75 1.59
N TYR A 114 12.60 0.16 2.49
CA TYR A 114 11.50 -0.01 3.46
C TYR A 114 10.10 -0.01 2.82
N TYR A 115 9.97 0.29 1.53
CA TYR A 115 8.72 0.13 0.80
C TYR A 115 8.45 -1.31 0.37
N PHE A 116 9.40 -2.23 0.52
CA PHE A 116 9.25 -3.56 -0.07
C PHE A 116 8.02 -4.30 0.46
N PHE A 117 8.01 -4.70 1.72
CA PHE A 117 6.83 -5.38 2.30
C PHE A 117 5.66 -4.43 2.58
N TYR A 118 5.91 -3.15 2.76
CA TYR A 118 4.85 -2.14 2.78
C TYR A 118 3.98 -2.18 1.50
N ALA A 119 4.61 -2.24 0.33
CA ALA A 119 3.88 -2.33 -0.93
C ALA A 119 3.14 -3.68 -1.08
N HIS A 120 3.73 -4.80 -0.65
CA HIS A 120 3.05 -6.10 -0.69
C HIS A 120 1.82 -6.14 0.23
N GLY A 121 1.92 -5.57 1.43
CA GLY A 121 0.78 -5.48 2.36
C GLY A 121 -0.39 -4.71 1.74
N PHE A 122 -0.12 -3.51 1.22
CA PHE A 122 -1.15 -2.73 0.53
C PHE A 122 -1.64 -3.36 -0.77
N ALA A 123 -0.82 -4.14 -1.47
CA ALA A 123 -1.30 -4.91 -2.62
C ALA A 123 -2.34 -5.97 -2.21
N ALA A 124 -2.10 -6.67 -1.10
CA ALA A 124 -3.08 -7.62 -0.56
C ALA A 124 -4.38 -6.94 -0.15
N GLU A 125 -4.30 -5.80 0.54
CA GLU A 125 -5.48 -5.02 0.92
C GLU A 125 -6.24 -4.49 -0.31
N ALA A 126 -5.52 -3.94 -1.30
CA ALA A 126 -6.13 -3.47 -2.55
C ALA A 126 -6.90 -4.58 -3.28
N ILE A 127 -6.36 -5.81 -3.29
CA ILE A 127 -7.04 -6.98 -3.87
C ILE A 127 -8.37 -7.25 -3.15
N GLN A 128 -8.45 -7.10 -1.83
CA GLN A 128 -9.71 -7.31 -1.09
C GLN A 128 -10.77 -6.24 -1.42
N GLU A 129 -10.34 -5.03 -1.80
CA GLU A 129 -11.25 -3.96 -2.21
C GLU A 129 -11.74 -4.06 -3.67
N LEU A 130 -11.13 -4.93 -4.48
CA LEU A 130 -11.60 -5.19 -5.84
C LEU A 130 -12.94 -5.97 -5.85
N PRO A 131 -13.71 -5.91 -6.94
CA PRO A 131 -14.79 -6.84 -7.23
C PRO A 131 -14.29 -8.30 -7.17
N GLU A 132 -15.16 -9.21 -6.72
CA GLU A 132 -14.80 -10.61 -6.44
C GLU A 132 -14.16 -11.31 -7.63
N GLU A 133 -14.68 -11.07 -8.83
CA GLU A 133 -14.21 -11.66 -10.08
C GLU A 133 -12.77 -11.25 -10.45
N ALA A 134 -12.29 -10.12 -9.94
CA ALA A 134 -10.93 -9.63 -10.19
C ALA A 134 -9.90 -10.08 -9.14
N ARG A 135 -10.37 -10.59 -7.99
CA ARG A 135 -9.48 -10.88 -6.84
C ARG A 135 -8.55 -12.04 -7.09
N GLU A 136 -9.07 -13.16 -7.64
CA GLU A 136 -8.29 -14.40 -7.72
C GLU A 136 -7.04 -14.24 -8.58
N ALA A 137 -7.17 -13.70 -9.79
CA ALA A 137 -6.04 -13.51 -10.69
C ALA A 137 -4.95 -12.57 -10.12
N ASN A 138 -5.35 -11.53 -9.37
CA ASN A 138 -4.41 -10.63 -8.72
C ASN A 138 -3.75 -11.30 -7.50
N ARG A 139 -4.50 -12.11 -6.76
CA ARG A 139 -3.97 -12.90 -5.63
C ARG A 139 -2.93 -13.91 -6.08
N GLU A 140 -3.19 -14.66 -7.14
CA GLU A 140 -2.23 -15.61 -7.72
C GLU A 140 -0.90 -14.93 -8.07
N LYS A 141 -0.96 -13.76 -8.74
CA LYS A 141 0.24 -12.97 -9.05
C LYS A 141 0.99 -12.55 -7.78
N LEU A 142 0.28 -12.03 -6.79
CA LEU A 142 0.88 -11.61 -5.52
C LEU A 142 1.52 -12.78 -4.79
N MET A 143 0.85 -13.93 -4.72
CA MET A 143 1.37 -15.15 -4.10
C MET A 143 2.64 -15.65 -4.81
N ALA A 144 2.65 -15.67 -6.14
CA ALA A 144 3.83 -16.06 -6.90
C ALA A 144 5.04 -15.18 -6.56
N LEU A 145 4.86 -13.86 -6.47
CA LEU A 145 5.92 -12.93 -6.06
C LEU A 145 6.34 -13.16 -4.61
N LEU A 146 5.40 -13.30 -3.69
CA LEU A 146 5.66 -13.50 -2.27
C LEU A 146 6.48 -14.78 -2.03
N PHE A 147 6.11 -15.90 -2.64
CA PHE A 147 6.82 -17.16 -2.48
C PHE A 147 8.18 -17.18 -3.20
N SER A 148 8.36 -16.41 -4.26
CA SER A 148 9.65 -16.30 -4.96
C SER A 148 10.78 -15.72 -4.10
N ILE A 149 10.42 -14.98 -3.04
CA ILE A 149 11.37 -14.31 -2.13
C ILE A 149 11.41 -14.93 -0.73
N ARG A 150 10.77 -16.09 -0.54
CA ARG A 150 10.81 -16.82 0.73
C ARG A 150 12.22 -17.32 1.00
N GLU A 151 12.71 -17.07 2.20
CA GLU A 151 14.02 -17.54 2.63
C GLU A 151 14.03 -19.07 2.85
N LYS A 152 15.23 -19.67 2.82
CA LYS A 152 15.37 -21.14 2.98
C LYS A 152 14.85 -21.68 4.33
N ASP A 153 14.87 -20.83 5.37
CA ASP A 153 14.35 -21.16 6.69
C ASP A 153 12.82 -20.98 6.82
N GLY A 154 12.16 -20.66 5.72
CA GLY A 154 10.71 -20.49 5.67
C GLY A 154 10.21 -19.10 6.03
N THR A 155 11.08 -18.18 6.37
CA THR A 155 10.74 -16.79 6.73
C THR A 155 10.79 -15.85 5.52
N TRP A 156 10.44 -14.59 5.75
CA TRP A 156 10.62 -13.50 4.78
C TRP A 156 11.38 -12.34 5.44
N ASN A 157 12.33 -11.78 4.72
CA ASN A 157 13.12 -10.67 5.22
C ASN A 157 12.87 -9.41 4.35
N ASP A 158 12.43 -8.34 5.00
CA ASP A 158 12.16 -7.06 4.34
C ASP A 158 13.42 -6.40 3.81
N ARG A 159 14.56 -6.63 4.45
CA ARG A 159 15.82 -5.95 4.15
C ARG A 159 17.03 -6.89 4.30
N VAL A 160 18.22 -6.29 4.29
CA VAL A 160 19.50 -6.99 4.49
C VAL A 160 19.81 -7.32 5.97
N PHE A 161 19.04 -6.74 6.90
CA PHE A 161 19.31 -6.88 8.32
C PHE A 161 18.55 -8.06 8.91
N PRO A 162 19.18 -8.93 9.72
CA PRO A 162 18.44 -10.03 10.36
C PRO A 162 17.22 -9.58 11.17
N ARG A 163 17.30 -8.40 11.79
CA ARG A 163 16.19 -7.81 12.59
C ARG A 163 14.95 -7.48 11.78
N SER A 164 15.06 -7.28 10.46
CA SER A 164 13.90 -6.99 9.60
C SER A 164 13.13 -8.24 9.18
N ARG A 165 13.61 -9.43 9.55
CA ARG A 165 12.95 -10.70 9.27
C ARG A 165 11.60 -10.83 9.99
N ALA A 166 11.53 -10.41 11.25
CA ALA A 166 10.28 -10.42 12.00
C ALA A 166 9.20 -9.59 11.30
N TYR A 167 9.54 -8.37 10.86
CA TYR A 167 8.63 -7.50 10.11
C TYR A 167 8.20 -8.14 8.79
N GLY A 168 9.15 -8.60 7.94
CA GLY A 168 8.84 -9.21 6.66
C GLY A 168 7.98 -10.46 6.80
N THR A 169 8.28 -11.34 7.78
CA THR A 169 7.47 -12.53 8.03
C THR A 169 6.07 -12.17 8.55
N SER A 170 5.94 -11.17 9.43
CA SER A 170 4.65 -10.72 9.93
C SER A 170 3.75 -10.23 8.80
N ILE A 171 4.26 -9.36 7.92
CA ILE A 171 3.48 -8.89 6.76
C ILE A 171 3.16 -10.03 5.80
N ALA A 172 4.10 -10.96 5.54
CA ALA A 172 3.82 -12.12 4.70
C ALA A 172 2.69 -13.00 5.26
N LEU A 173 2.67 -13.22 6.58
CA LEU A 173 1.58 -13.96 7.24
C LEU A 173 0.25 -13.21 7.13
N GLN A 174 0.23 -11.90 7.32
CA GLN A 174 -0.97 -11.09 7.11
C GLN A 174 -1.51 -11.23 5.68
N ILE A 175 -0.63 -11.17 4.66
CA ILE A 175 -1.01 -11.36 3.26
C ILE A 175 -1.63 -12.74 3.03
N LEU A 176 -1.03 -13.78 3.59
CA LEU A 176 -1.50 -15.18 3.43
C LEU A 176 -2.87 -15.41 4.08
N THR A 177 -3.14 -14.74 5.20
CA THR A 177 -4.41 -14.87 5.95
C THR A 177 -5.45 -13.83 5.55
N GLN A 178 -5.10 -12.86 4.71
CA GLN A 178 -5.99 -11.76 4.30
C GLN A 178 -7.36 -12.22 3.79
N PRO A 179 -7.49 -13.30 2.99
CA PRO A 179 -8.78 -13.74 2.49
C PRO A 179 -9.77 -14.16 3.58
N GLU A 180 -9.25 -14.60 4.74
CA GLU A 180 -10.02 -15.06 5.89
C GLU A 180 -10.13 -13.98 6.99
N ALA A 181 -9.45 -12.85 6.79
CA ALA A 181 -9.45 -11.77 7.76
C ALA A 181 -10.79 -11.02 7.77
N VAL A 182 -11.09 -10.39 8.89
CA VAL A 182 -12.19 -9.43 8.97
C VAL A 182 -11.93 -8.31 7.97
N PRO A 183 -12.91 -7.95 7.11
CA PRO A 183 -12.75 -6.85 6.17
C PRO A 183 -12.30 -5.56 6.86
N ALA A 184 -11.46 -4.79 6.20
CA ALA A 184 -11.02 -3.49 6.69
C ALA A 184 -12.20 -2.57 7.01
N ALA A 185 -12.05 -1.74 8.01
CA ALA A 185 -13.05 -0.75 8.36
C ALA A 185 -13.21 0.27 7.23
N ARG A 186 -14.47 0.62 6.94
CA ARG A 186 -14.80 1.62 5.91
C ARG A 186 -15.22 2.92 6.56
N TRP A 187 -14.85 4.01 5.95
CA TRP A 187 -15.33 5.34 6.29
C TRP A 187 -16.63 5.59 5.51
N THR A 188 -17.77 5.23 6.09
CA THR A 188 -19.06 5.59 5.50
C THR A 188 -19.59 6.84 6.18
N GLU A 189 -20.05 7.82 5.42
CA GLU A 189 -20.67 9.05 5.97
C GLU A 189 -21.96 8.77 6.74
N ALA A 190 -22.52 7.57 6.62
CA ALA A 190 -23.90 7.26 7.02
C ALA A 190 -24.10 6.99 8.52
N GLU A 191 -23.14 7.25 9.40
CA GLU A 191 -23.37 7.14 10.85
C GLU A 191 -22.70 8.30 11.60
N THR A 192 -23.19 9.50 11.35
CA THR A 192 -23.04 10.57 12.34
C THR A 192 -24.25 10.44 13.28
N PRO A 193 -24.07 10.13 14.57
CA PRO A 193 -25.15 10.08 15.51
C PRO A 193 -25.78 11.45 15.75
#